data_aa1cd56ce6eb66324876382b04811954
#
_entry.id   aa1cd56ce6eb66324876382b04811954
#
_cell.length_a   1.000
_cell.length_b   1.000
_cell.length_c   1.000
_cell.angle_alpha   90.00
_cell.angle_beta   90.00
_cell.angle_gamma   90.00
#
_symmetry.space_group_name_H-M   'P 1'
#
loop_
_entity.id
_entity.type
_entity.pdbx_description
1 polymer ?
#
loop_
_entity_poly.entity_id
_entity_poly.type
_entity_poly.pdbx_seq_one_letter_code
_entity_poly.pdbx_strand_id
1 'polypeptide(L)'
;MTVNVDCTRAYQEAKDKGVSFSLLVLHRIVTAAAAVEEFRYRIEGDRVVCYDSLLPEATVGRADHTFSFAAFEYDPDELVFIRRAKAEMERCRPNAYWWDASYR
;
A
#
# COMPACT_ATOMS: atom_id res chain seq x y z
N MET A 1 16.85 7.85 4.44
CA MET A 1 16.48 9.13 5.12
C MET A 1 15.20 8.90 5.92
N THR A 2 15.15 9.42 7.13
CA THR A 2 13.98 9.32 8.01
C THR A 2 13.54 10.73 8.42
N VAL A 3 12.26 10.99 8.34
CA VAL A 3 11.70 12.28 8.72
C VAL A 3 10.49 12.07 9.64
N ASN A 4 10.25 13.03 10.51
CA ASN A 4 9.06 13.03 11.36
C ASN A 4 7.91 13.72 10.62
N VAL A 5 6.73 13.09 10.67
CA VAL A 5 5.52 13.64 10.08
C VAL A 5 4.43 13.66 11.14
N ASP A 6 3.78 14.82 11.29
CA ASP A 6 2.65 14.96 12.21
C ASP A 6 1.40 14.35 11.55
N CYS A 7 0.91 13.25 12.09
CA CYS A 7 -0.25 12.52 11.59
C CYS A 7 -1.51 12.75 12.44
N THR A 8 -1.52 13.72 13.34
CA THR A 8 -2.66 13.95 14.25
C THR A 8 -3.96 14.16 13.49
N ARG A 9 -3.93 15.02 12.48
CA ARG A 9 -5.13 15.31 11.66
C ARG A 9 -5.56 14.09 10.84
N ALA A 10 -4.61 13.40 10.22
CA ALA A 10 -4.92 12.21 9.43
C ALA A 10 -5.51 11.09 10.29
N TYR A 11 -4.99 10.92 11.49
CA TYR A 11 -5.52 9.94 12.44
C TYR A 11 -6.97 10.25 12.82
N GLN A 12 -7.26 11.53 13.10
CA GLN A 12 -8.62 11.96 13.44
C GLN A 12 -9.58 11.79 12.25
N GLU A 13 -9.13 12.12 11.04
CA GLU A 13 -9.92 11.91 9.83
C GLU A 13 -10.25 10.44 9.62
N ALA A 14 -9.30 9.54 9.84
CA ALA A 14 -9.54 8.11 9.71
C ALA A 14 -10.61 7.63 10.70
N LYS A 15 -10.55 8.11 11.93
CA LYS A 15 -11.57 7.80 12.96
C LYS A 15 -12.94 8.31 12.55
N ASP A 16 -13.01 9.56 12.11
CA ASP A 16 -14.27 10.20 11.74
C ASP A 16 -14.92 9.50 10.53
N LYS A 17 -14.11 9.02 9.60
CA LYS A 17 -14.59 8.32 8.41
C LYS A 17 -14.78 6.82 8.64
N GLY A 18 -14.32 6.28 9.78
CA GLY A 18 -14.41 4.86 10.07
C GLY A 18 -13.56 4.00 9.16
N VAL A 19 -12.39 4.49 8.74
CA VAL A 19 -11.48 3.78 7.84
C VAL A 19 -10.15 3.51 8.51
N SER A 20 -9.36 2.60 7.92
CA SER A 20 -8.01 2.28 8.41
C SER A 20 -7.08 3.47 8.28
N PHE A 21 -6.46 3.87 9.37
CA PHE A 21 -5.44 4.91 9.38
C PHE A 21 -4.26 4.56 8.46
N SER A 22 -3.80 3.31 8.52
CA SER A 22 -2.66 2.87 7.70
C SER A 22 -2.96 2.99 6.20
N LEU A 23 -4.16 2.62 5.78
CA LEU A 23 -4.54 2.70 4.37
C LEU A 23 -4.78 4.13 3.93
N LEU A 24 -5.31 4.97 4.81
CA LEU A 24 -5.45 6.40 4.55
C LEU A 24 -4.09 7.05 4.30
N VAL A 25 -3.13 6.79 5.18
CA VAL A 25 -1.78 7.32 5.06
C VAL A 25 -1.08 6.76 3.82
N LEU A 26 -1.24 5.47 3.55
CA LEU A 26 -0.67 4.84 2.35
C LEU A 26 -1.15 5.53 1.07
N HIS A 27 -2.45 5.80 0.96
CA HIS A 27 -3.00 6.51 -0.18
C HIS A 27 -2.36 7.88 -0.36
N ARG A 28 -2.21 8.63 0.73
CA ARG A 28 -1.62 9.97 0.70
C ARG A 28 -0.15 9.94 0.35
N ILE A 29 0.59 8.96 0.86
CA ILE A 29 2.01 8.79 0.53
C ILE A 29 2.17 8.48 -0.95
N VAL A 30 1.39 7.55 -1.48
CA VAL A 30 1.48 7.17 -2.91
C VAL A 30 1.09 8.35 -3.79
N THR A 31 0.04 9.08 -3.44
CA THR A 31 -0.40 10.26 -4.19
C THR A 31 0.72 11.31 -4.24
N ALA A 32 1.33 11.59 -3.11
CA ALA A 32 2.42 12.56 -3.01
C ALA A 32 3.66 12.11 -3.78
N ALA A 33 4.04 10.84 -3.62
CA ALA A 33 5.21 10.29 -4.29
C ALA A 33 5.04 10.26 -5.81
N ALA A 34 3.86 9.89 -6.29
CA ALA A 34 3.58 9.85 -7.73
C ALA A 34 3.59 11.24 -8.37
N ALA A 35 3.35 12.29 -7.58
CA ALA A 35 3.43 13.67 -8.06
C ALA A 35 4.86 14.15 -8.29
N VAL A 36 5.85 13.44 -7.74
CA VAL A 36 7.27 13.75 -7.91
C VAL A 36 7.84 12.77 -8.94
N GLU A 37 8.19 13.27 -10.10
CA GLU A 37 8.59 12.44 -11.24
C GLU A 37 9.73 11.49 -10.88
N GLU A 38 10.72 11.97 -10.11
CA GLU A 38 11.92 11.20 -9.76
C GLU A 38 11.59 9.94 -8.96
N PHE A 39 10.48 9.93 -8.22
CA PHE A 39 10.04 8.72 -7.50
C PHE A 39 9.49 7.64 -8.43
N ARG A 40 9.19 8.01 -9.68
CA ARG A 40 8.73 7.06 -10.70
C ARG A 40 9.84 6.53 -11.59
N TYR A 41 11.07 6.95 -11.36
CA TYR A 41 12.23 6.46 -12.11
C TYR A 41 12.65 5.09 -11.62
N ARG A 42 13.01 4.23 -12.57
CA ARG A 42 13.59 2.92 -12.29
C ARG A 42 14.74 2.67 -13.25
N ILE A 43 15.72 1.92 -12.78
CA ILE A 43 16.84 1.51 -13.61
C ILE A 43 16.49 0.13 -14.17
N GLU A 44 16.41 0.05 -15.48
CA GLU A 44 16.19 -1.20 -16.21
C GLU A 44 17.35 -1.44 -17.18
N GLY A 45 18.21 -2.41 -16.83
CA GLY A 45 19.43 -2.65 -17.58
C GLY A 45 20.38 -1.46 -17.45
N ASP A 46 20.69 -0.83 -18.58
CA ASP A 46 21.56 0.34 -18.66
C ASP A 46 20.79 1.65 -18.87
N ARG A 47 19.46 1.61 -18.69
CA ARG A 47 18.57 2.75 -18.93
C ARG A 47 17.81 3.15 -17.69
N VAL A 48 17.42 4.42 -17.63
CA VAL A 48 16.48 4.93 -16.63
C VAL A 48 15.13 5.07 -17.30
N VAL A 49 14.12 4.46 -16.70
CA VAL A 49 12.74 4.47 -17.19
C VAL A 49 11.86 5.23 -16.20
N CYS A 50 10.94 6.04 -16.70
CA CYS A 50 9.95 6.73 -15.89
C CYS A 50 8.61 6.03 -16.06
N TYR A 51 8.09 5.46 -14.96
CA TYR A 51 6.78 4.82 -14.97
C TYR A 51 5.68 5.87 -14.81
N ASP A 52 4.52 5.62 -15.39
CA ASP A 52 3.38 6.53 -15.32
C ASP A 52 2.72 6.53 -13.94
N SER A 53 2.85 5.44 -13.20
CA SER A 53 2.21 5.29 -11.90
C SER A 53 3.07 4.43 -10.97
N LEU A 54 2.70 4.47 -9.68
CA LEU A 54 3.31 3.64 -8.64
C LEU A 54 2.29 2.62 -8.16
N LEU A 55 2.76 1.39 -7.91
CA LEU A 55 1.94 0.32 -7.34
C LEU A 55 2.33 0.14 -5.88
N PRO A 56 1.47 0.51 -4.93
CA PRO A 56 1.77 0.30 -3.52
C PRO A 56 1.65 -1.17 -3.14
N GLU A 57 2.56 -1.62 -2.29
CA GLU A 57 2.55 -2.95 -1.73
C GLU A 57 2.72 -2.89 -0.22
N ALA A 58 2.18 -3.87 0.47
CA ALA A 58 2.35 -4.00 1.91
C ALA A 58 2.43 -5.47 2.30
N THR A 59 3.08 -5.73 3.43
CA THR A 59 3.03 -7.05 4.05
C THR A 59 1.76 -7.18 4.88
N VAL A 60 1.13 -8.34 4.81
CA VAL A 60 -0.09 -8.64 5.57
C VAL A 60 0.21 -9.82 6.48
N GLY A 61 0.15 -9.57 7.79
CA GLY A 61 0.40 -10.60 8.79
C GLY A 61 -0.79 -11.54 8.94
N ARG A 62 -0.49 -12.77 9.33
CA ARG A 62 -1.47 -13.80 9.62
C ARG A 62 -1.37 -14.26 11.07
N ALA A 63 -2.44 -14.88 11.56
CA ALA A 63 -2.51 -15.37 12.94
C ALA A 63 -1.44 -16.43 13.26
N ASP A 64 -0.97 -17.16 12.27
CA ASP A 64 0.06 -18.20 12.42
C ASP A 64 1.49 -17.66 12.35
N HIS A 65 1.66 -16.33 12.42
CA HIS A 65 2.94 -15.62 12.32
C HIS A 65 3.60 -15.67 10.95
N THR A 66 2.92 -16.15 9.94
CA THR A 66 3.35 -16.00 8.55
C THR A 66 2.84 -14.67 8.00
N PHE A 67 3.31 -14.31 6.81
CA PHE A 67 2.85 -13.10 6.13
C PHE A 67 2.80 -13.32 4.62
N SER A 68 2.07 -12.46 3.94
CA SER A 68 2.09 -12.38 2.49
C SER A 68 2.24 -10.94 2.06
N PHE A 69 2.53 -10.75 0.77
CA PHE A 69 2.55 -9.43 0.16
C PHE A 69 1.21 -9.18 -0.51
N ALA A 70 0.69 -7.98 -0.32
CA ALA A 70 -0.51 -7.53 -1.01
C ALA A 70 -0.15 -6.32 -1.86
N ALA A 71 -0.48 -6.37 -3.14
CA ALA A 71 -0.35 -5.25 -4.05
C ALA A 71 -1.72 -4.59 -4.21
N PHE A 72 -1.74 -3.26 -4.12
CA PHE A 72 -2.99 -2.51 -4.18
C PHE A 72 -3.05 -1.69 -5.45
N GLU A 73 -4.20 -1.77 -6.13
CA GLU A 73 -4.46 -0.94 -7.28
C GLU A 73 -4.76 0.49 -6.80
N TYR A 74 -4.02 1.47 -7.32
CA TYR A 74 -4.21 2.87 -6.94
C TYR A 74 -5.47 3.44 -7.59
N ASP A 75 -6.19 4.24 -6.81
CA ASP A 75 -7.34 5.01 -7.29
C ASP A 75 -7.24 6.42 -6.70
N PRO A 76 -7.45 7.48 -7.50
CA PRO A 76 -7.42 8.85 -6.98
C PRO A 76 -8.46 9.11 -5.89
N ASP A 77 -9.58 8.39 -5.92
CA ASP A 77 -10.58 8.46 -4.86
C ASP A 77 -10.10 7.66 -3.66
N GLU A 78 -9.85 8.38 -2.57
CA GLU A 78 -9.30 7.83 -1.34
C GLU A 78 -10.15 6.70 -0.76
N LEU A 79 -11.47 6.87 -0.73
CA LEU A 79 -12.36 5.88 -0.15
C LEU A 79 -12.46 4.62 -1.03
N VAL A 80 -12.44 4.78 -2.35
CA VAL A 80 -12.40 3.64 -3.27
C VAL A 80 -11.11 2.86 -3.08
N PHE A 81 -9.97 3.56 -3.00
CA PHE A 81 -8.69 2.90 -2.77
C PHE A 81 -8.68 2.13 -1.45
N ILE A 82 -9.13 2.76 -0.36
CA ILE A 82 -9.13 2.13 0.97
C ILE A 82 -10.01 0.88 0.98
N ARG A 83 -11.18 0.96 0.36
CA ARG A 83 -12.09 -0.18 0.29
C ARG A 83 -11.49 -1.35 -0.48
N ARG A 84 -10.89 -1.07 -1.63
CA ARG A 84 -10.24 -2.10 -2.45
C ARG A 84 -9.02 -2.71 -1.74
N ALA A 85 -8.22 -1.87 -1.11
CA ALA A 85 -7.04 -2.31 -0.39
C ALA A 85 -7.42 -3.19 0.81
N LYS A 86 -8.46 -2.81 1.55
CA LYS A 86 -8.96 -3.60 2.66
C LYS A 86 -9.45 -4.97 2.21
N ALA A 87 -10.19 -5.02 1.12
CA ALA A 87 -10.66 -6.29 0.55
C ALA A 87 -9.49 -7.17 0.13
N GLU A 88 -8.45 -6.61 -0.46
CA GLU A 88 -7.26 -7.34 -0.85
C GLU A 88 -6.49 -7.87 0.37
N MET A 89 -6.37 -7.08 1.42
CA MET A 89 -5.76 -7.54 2.67
C MET A 89 -6.52 -8.71 3.29
N GLU A 90 -7.84 -8.62 3.32
CA GLU A 90 -8.68 -9.68 3.85
C GLU A 90 -8.59 -10.96 3.02
N ARG A 91 -8.48 -10.82 1.69
CA ARG A 91 -8.26 -11.95 0.80
C ARG A 91 -6.93 -12.65 1.08
N CYS A 92 -5.90 -11.90 1.40
CA CYS A 92 -4.57 -12.45 1.67
C CYS A 92 -4.45 -13.14 3.03
N ARG A 93 -5.20 -12.67 4.03
CA ARG A 93 -5.09 -13.18 5.42
C ARG A 93 -5.49 -14.65 5.59
N PRO A 94 -6.64 -15.10 5.07
CA PRO A 94 -7.04 -16.50 5.26
C PRO A 94 -6.26 -17.47 4.37
N ASN A 95 -5.41 -16.99 3.50
CA ASN A 95 -4.82 -17.79 2.44
C ASN A 95 -3.42 -18.29 2.79
N ALA A 96 -3.28 -18.84 4.01
CA ALA A 96 -2.04 -19.46 4.45
C ALA A 96 -1.63 -20.62 3.53
N TYR A 97 -2.60 -21.39 3.02
CA TYR A 97 -2.36 -22.49 2.09
C TYR A 97 -1.76 -22.00 0.77
N TRP A 98 -2.22 -20.87 0.27
CA TRP A 98 -1.67 -20.30 -0.95
C TRP A 98 -0.18 -20.04 -0.80
N TRP A 99 0.20 -19.44 0.33
CA TRP A 99 1.60 -19.19 0.64
C TRP A 99 2.39 -20.49 0.71
N ASP A 100 1.91 -21.43 1.49
CA ASP A 100 2.56 -22.72 1.66
C ASP A 100 2.70 -23.48 0.35
N ALA A 101 1.65 -23.54 -0.44
CA ALA A 101 1.66 -24.24 -1.71
C ALA A 101 2.61 -23.61 -2.74
N SER A 102 2.81 -22.29 -2.66
CA SER A 102 3.64 -21.56 -3.61
C SER A 102 5.13 -21.68 -3.31
N TYR A 103 5.51 -21.91 -2.07
CA TYR A 103 6.89 -21.80 -1.62
C TYR A 103 7.46 -23.09 -1.01
N ARG A 104 6.74 -24.16 -1.08
CA ARG A 104 7.23 -25.47 -0.66
C ARG A 104 7.93 -26.24 -1.76
#